data_f01a14c3aca229ca3dd3ebe499a961a9
#
_entry.id   f01a14c3aca229ca3dd3ebe499a961a9
#
_cell.length_a   1.000
_cell.length_b   1.000
_cell.length_c   1.000
_cell.angle_alpha   90.00
_cell.angle_beta   90.00
_cell.angle_gamma   90.00
#
_symmetry.space_group_name_H-M   'P 1'
#
loop_
_entity.id
_entity.type
_entity.pdbx_description
1 polymer ?
#
loop_
_entity_poly.entity_id
_entity_poly.type
_entity_poly.pdbx_seq_one_letter_code
_entity_poly.pdbx_strand_id
1 'polypeptide(L)'
;MYKRQVSEQCFYGSSGYGYGDMGRETLDKVYAQAFGTEDALVRHNFVSGTHALSTALWGVLRSGDTMVSVTGAPYDTLEEVIGIAGTKGSGSLIDYGVKYKQVDLMSDGKPDLDKIALEISDAKVAYIQRSRGYSLRPALSLSLIHI
;
A
#
# COMPACT_ATOMS: atom_id res chain seq x y z
N MET A 1 -19.82 -0.82 -21.34
CA MET A 1 -19.02 -1.53 -20.33
C MET A 1 -18.79 -2.96 -20.83
N TYR A 2 -17.64 -3.23 -21.42
CA TYR A 2 -17.32 -4.58 -21.92
C TYR A 2 -17.00 -5.47 -20.70
N LYS A 3 -17.90 -6.41 -20.41
CA LYS A 3 -17.61 -7.47 -19.43
C LYS A 3 -16.52 -8.35 -20.02
N ARG A 4 -15.37 -8.46 -19.38
CA ARG A 4 -14.39 -9.50 -19.73
C ARG A 4 -15.05 -10.85 -19.53
N GLN A 5 -15.07 -11.64 -20.58
CA GLN A 5 -15.51 -13.02 -20.48
C GLN A 5 -14.37 -13.83 -19.86
N VAL A 6 -14.59 -14.33 -18.66
CA VAL A 6 -13.69 -15.29 -18.02
C VAL A 6 -14.07 -16.66 -18.61
N SER A 7 -13.16 -17.23 -19.38
CA SER A 7 -13.37 -18.57 -19.98
C SER A 7 -13.01 -19.68 -18.98
N GLU A 8 -13.52 -20.86 -19.22
CA GLU A 8 -13.20 -22.07 -18.43
C GLU A 8 -11.69 -22.33 -18.36
N GLN A 9 -10.96 -22.00 -19.42
CA GLN A 9 -9.49 -22.12 -19.47
C GLN A 9 -8.75 -21.33 -18.39
N CYS A 10 -9.36 -20.24 -17.87
CA CYS A 10 -8.79 -19.46 -16.78
C CYS A 10 -8.71 -20.23 -15.44
N PHE A 11 -9.42 -21.35 -15.34
CA PHE A 11 -9.47 -22.20 -14.14
C PHE A 11 -8.64 -23.47 -14.27
N TYR A 12 -8.00 -23.69 -15.40
CA TYR A 12 -7.13 -24.86 -15.57
C TYR A 12 -5.84 -24.71 -14.75
N GLY A 13 -5.38 -25.84 -14.22
CA GLY A 13 -4.11 -25.89 -13.51
C GLY A 13 -2.93 -25.49 -14.41
N SER A 14 -1.95 -24.80 -13.82
CA SER A 14 -0.69 -24.45 -14.47
C SER A 14 0.48 -25.12 -13.75
N SER A 15 1.69 -24.97 -14.31
CA SER A 15 2.93 -25.50 -13.71
C SER A 15 3.26 -24.90 -12.33
N GLY A 16 2.60 -23.80 -11.94
CA GLY A 16 2.88 -23.08 -10.70
C GLY A 16 4.04 -22.08 -10.80
N TYR A 17 4.82 -22.10 -11.86
CA TYR A 17 5.95 -21.17 -12.09
C TYR A 17 5.53 -19.79 -12.61
N GLY A 18 4.25 -19.57 -12.87
CA GLY A 18 3.72 -18.28 -13.33
C GLY A 18 3.86 -18.00 -14.83
N TYR A 19 4.48 -18.89 -15.58
CA TYR A 19 4.61 -18.74 -17.03
C TYR A 19 3.39 -19.34 -17.74
N GLY A 20 2.76 -18.51 -18.60
CA GLY A 20 1.60 -18.96 -19.39
C GLY A 20 0.36 -19.28 -18.53
N ASP A 21 0.24 -18.71 -17.35
CA ASP A 21 -0.92 -18.85 -16.48
C ASP A 21 -2.02 -17.88 -16.88
N MET A 22 -2.88 -18.31 -17.79
CA MET A 22 -3.98 -17.49 -18.31
C MET A 22 -4.92 -16.99 -17.21
N GLY A 23 -5.16 -17.80 -16.17
CA GLY A 23 -6.02 -17.42 -15.05
C GLY A 23 -5.45 -16.24 -14.26
N ARG A 24 -4.17 -16.28 -13.92
CA ARG A 24 -3.49 -15.19 -13.20
C ARG A 24 -3.44 -13.91 -14.02
N GLU A 25 -3.02 -14.00 -15.28
CA GLU A 25 -2.96 -12.83 -16.17
C GLU A 25 -4.34 -12.20 -16.40
N THR A 26 -5.38 -13.02 -16.51
CA THR A 26 -6.75 -12.54 -16.65
C THR A 26 -7.22 -11.86 -15.38
N LEU A 27 -6.90 -12.41 -14.21
CA LEU A 27 -7.27 -11.83 -12.90
C LEU A 27 -6.63 -10.46 -12.71
N ASP A 28 -5.33 -10.33 -12.97
CA ASP A 28 -4.62 -9.05 -12.89
C ASP A 28 -5.29 -8.00 -13.80
N LYS A 29 -5.58 -8.36 -15.06
CA LYS A 29 -6.25 -7.47 -16.01
C LYS A 29 -7.67 -7.08 -15.58
N VAL A 30 -8.42 -7.98 -14.96
CA VAL A 30 -9.76 -7.69 -14.42
C VAL A 30 -9.68 -6.67 -13.29
N TYR A 31 -8.73 -6.84 -12.37
CA TYR A 31 -8.53 -5.90 -11.25
C TYR A 31 -8.03 -4.55 -11.75
N ALA A 32 -7.02 -4.52 -12.61
CA ALA A 32 -6.51 -3.27 -13.19
C ALA A 32 -7.66 -2.48 -13.87
N GLN A 33 -8.51 -3.16 -14.63
CA GLN A 33 -9.63 -2.54 -15.31
C GLN A 33 -10.74 -2.07 -14.35
N ALA A 34 -11.02 -2.85 -13.29
CA ALA A 34 -12.04 -2.48 -12.30
C ALA A 34 -11.65 -1.25 -11.48
N PHE A 35 -10.36 -1.10 -11.18
CA PHE A 35 -9.83 0.01 -10.40
C PHE A 35 -9.29 1.17 -11.26
N GLY A 36 -9.24 1.01 -12.59
CA GLY A 36 -8.73 2.04 -13.50
C GLY A 36 -7.22 2.26 -13.37
N THR A 37 -6.47 1.22 -13.03
CA THR A 37 -5.01 1.23 -12.89
C THR A 37 -4.32 0.69 -14.14
N GLU A 38 -3.05 1.03 -14.34
CA GLU A 38 -2.24 0.51 -15.44
C GLU A 38 -2.05 -1.00 -15.36
N ASP A 39 -1.87 -1.52 -14.14
CA ASP A 39 -1.68 -2.93 -13.86
C ASP A 39 -2.16 -3.29 -12.47
N ALA A 40 -2.22 -4.59 -12.18
CA ALA A 40 -2.53 -5.14 -10.86
C ALA A 40 -1.76 -6.44 -10.64
N LEU A 41 -1.42 -6.72 -9.40
CA LEU A 41 -0.82 -7.97 -8.97
C LEU A 41 -1.72 -8.66 -7.94
N VAL A 42 -2.49 -9.64 -8.41
CA VAL A 42 -3.45 -10.36 -7.56
C VAL A 42 -2.98 -11.80 -7.38
N ARG A 43 -2.56 -12.14 -6.18
CA ARG A 43 -1.99 -13.46 -5.88
C ARG A 43 -2.50 -13.97 -4.54
N HIS A 44 -2.83 -15.25 -4.48
CA HIS A 44 -3.19 -15.94 -3.24
C HIS A 44 -2.02 -16.04 -2.24
N ASN A 45 -0.80 -15.83 -2.70
CA ASN A 45 0.39 -15.77 -1.85
C ASN A 45 0.43 -14.54 -0.95
N PHE A 46 -0.32 -13.49 -1.24
CA PHE A 46 -0.54 -12.39 -0.30
C PHE A 46 -1.52 -12.83 0.78
N VAL A 47 -0.99 -13.30 1.90
CA VAL A 47 -1.78 -13.90 2.98
C VAL A 47 -2.55 -12.90 3.83
N SER A 48 -2.24 -11.60 3.71
CA SER A 48 -2.90 -10.52 4.45
C SER A 48 -2.72 -9.16 3.77
N GLY A 49 -3.51 -8.17 4.18
CA GLY A 49 -3.32 -6.78 3.76
C GLY A 49 -1.95 -6.23 4.17
N THR A 50 -1.48 -6.54 5.37
CA THR A 50 -0.14 -6.14 5.84
C THR A 50 0.96 -6.72 4.96
N HIS A 51 0.85 -7.99 4.53
CA HIS A 51 1.81 -8.60 3.61
C HIS A 51 1.82 -7.88 2.25
N ALA A 52 0.67 -7.54 1.71
CA ALA A 52 0.59 -6.79 0.45
C ALA A 52 1.20 -5.38 0.57
N LEU A 53 0.89 -4.65 1.64
CA LEU A 53 1.45 -3.33 1.92
C LEU A 53 2.98 -3.40 2.15
N SER A 54 3.44 -4.36 2.92
CA SER A 54 4.86 -4.63 3.16
C SER A 54 5.60 -4.86 1.84
N THR A 55 5.08 -5.76 1.00
CA THR A 55 5.67 -6.06 -0.30
C THR A 55 5.73 -4.82 -1.19
N ALA A 56 4.68 -3.99 -1.21
CA ALA A 56 4.66 -2.75 -1.98
C ALA A 56 5.73 -1.76 -1.48
N LEU A 57 5.84 -1.56 -0.16
CA LEU A 57 6.83 -0.65 0.43
C LEU A 57 8.27 -1.12 0.15
N TRP A 58 8.56 -2.42 0.35
CA TRP A 58 9.87 -3.00 0.02
C TRP A 58 10.17 -2.95 -1.49
N GLY A 59 9.13 -3.00 -2.34
CA GLY A 59 9.25 -2.88 -3.78
C GLY A 59 9.72 -1.49 -4.24
N VAL A 60 9.29 -0.42 -3.57
CA VAL A 60 9.53 0.97 -4.01
C VAL A 60 10.59 1.70 -3.20
N LEU A 61 10.82 1.33 -1.94
CA LEU A 61 11.77 1.99 -1.04
C LEU A 61 13.16 1.33 -1.09
N ARG A 62 14.19 2.15 -0.94
CA ARG A 62 15.59 1.74 -0.83
C ARG A 62 16.24 2.44 0.37
N SER A 63 17.41 1.96 0.80
CA SER A 63 18.20 2.62 1.84
C SER A 63 18.46 4.09 1.48
N GLY A 64 18.21 4.98 2.41
CA GLY A 64 18.30 6.43 2.24
C GLY A 64 17.00 7.11 1.80
N ASP A 65 16.05 6.38 1.23
CA ASP A 65 14.74 6.94 0.84
C ASP A 65 13.92 7.36 2.06
N THR A 66 13.04 8.34 1.86
CA THR A 66 12.11 8.84 2.88
C THR A 66 10.69 8.39 2.55
N MET A 67 9.99 7.82 3.52
CA MET A 67 8.55 7.59 3.53
C MET A 67 7.88 8.57 4.48
N VAL A 68 6.82 9.23 4.02
CA VAL A 68 6.00 10.13 4.84
C VAL A 68 4.59 9.59 4.96
N SER A 69 4.13 9.29 6.17
CA SER A 69 2.70 9.02 6.42
C SER A 69 1.98 10.36 6.60
N VAL A 70 1.07 10.68 5.70
CA VAL A 70 0.41 12.00 5.66
C VAL A 70 -0.98 12.01 6.29
N THR A 71 -1.38 10.92 6.90
CA THR A 71 -2.69 10.75 7.56
C THR A 71 -2.58 10.20 8.99
N GLY A 72 -1.49 10.52 9.67
CA GLY A 72 -1.17 10.02 10.99
C GLY A 72 -0.47 8.65 10.97
N ALA A 73 -0.46 7.97 12.11
CA ALA A 73 0.17 6.67 12.25
C ALA A 73 -0.45 5.64 11.29
N PRO A 74 0.36 4.80 10.65
CA PRO A 74 -0.12 3.69 9.85
C PRO A 74 -0.80 2.63 10.73
N TYR A 75 -1.29 1.57 10.10
CA TYR A 75 -1.89 0.45 10.79
C TYR A 75 -0.88 -0.20 11.75
N ASP A 76 -1.30 -0.63 12.92
CA ASP A 76 -0.44 -1.20 13.97
C ASP A 76 0.51 -2.30 13.46
N THR A 77 -0.01 -3.25 12.69
CA THR A 77 0.81 -4.32 12.08
C THR A 77 1.81 -3.80 11.03
N LEU A 78 1.56 -2.63 10.44
CA LEU A 78 2.49 -2.00 9.50
C LEU A 78 3.56 -1.19 10.24
N GLU A 79 3.28 -0.72 11.44
CA GLU A 79 4.27 -0.01 12.27
C GLU A 79 5.50 -0.87 12.56
N GLU A 80 5.32 -2.18 12.79
CA GLU A 80 6.43 -3.12 12.98
C GLU A 80 7.23 -3.33 11.67
N VAL A 81 6.55 -3.41 10.53
CA VAL A 81 7.21 -3.51 9.21
C VAL A 81 8.05 -2.27 8.92
N ILE A 82 7.55 -1.10 9.26
CA ILE A 82 8.28 0.17 9.11
C ILE A 82 9.42 0.24 10.13
N GLY A 83 9.21 -0.20 11.36
CA GLY A 83 10.18 -0.18 12.46
C GLY A 83 9.97 0.97 13.44
N ILE A 84 8.77 1.59 13.46
CA ILE A 84 8.38 2.59 14.47
C ILE A 84 7.80 1.95 15.73
N ALA A 85 7.45 0.67 15.63
CA ALA A 85 7.10 -0.21 16.75
C ALA A 85 7.88 -1.52 16.65
N GLY A 86 7.81 -2.35 17.69
CA GLY A 86 8.48 -3.66 17.74
C GLY A 86 9.93 -3.61 18.19
N THR A 87 10.69 -4.66 17.89
CA THR A 87 12.08 -4.82 18.33
C THR A 87 13.05 -4.27 17.29
N LYS A 88 13.92 -3.35 17.70
CA LYS A 88 14.98 -2.80 16.84
C LYS A 88 15.91 -3.93 16.37
N GLY A 89 16.25 -3.91 15.10
CA GLY A 89 17.10 -4.94 14.47
C GLY A 89 16.34 -6.20 14.04
N SER A 90 15.00 -6.16 14.03
CA SER A 90 14.17 -7.28 13.56
C SER A 90 14.03 -7.37 12.03
N GLY A 91 14.64 -6.46 11.28
CA GLY A 91 14.59 -6.45 9.82
C GLY A 91 13.50 -5.53 9.26
N SER A 92 13.19 -4.44 9.96
CA SER A 92 12.26 -3.41 9.51
C SER A 92 12.83 -2.52 8.41
N LEU A 93 11.98 -1.72 7.74
CA LEU A 93 12.43 -0.73 6.75
C LEU A 93 13.46 0.27 7.32
N ILE A 94 13.26 0.70 8.58
CA ILE A 94 14.19 1.59 9.27
C ILE A 94 15.54 0.89 9.52
N ASP A 95 15.54 -0.39 9.86
CA ASP A 95 16.78 -1.16 10.04
C ASP A 95 17.60 -1.25 8.75
N TYR A 96 16.95 -1.20 7.59
CA TYR A 96 17.57 -1.14 6.26
C TYR A 96 17.82 0.27 5.74
N GLY A 97 17.70 1.28 6.61
CA GLY A 97 18.07 2.65 6.32
C GLY A 97 17.01 3.50 5.63
N VAL A 98 15.75 3.06 5.61
CA VAL A 98 14.62 3.90 5.18
C VAL A 98 14.31 4.90 6.30
N LYS A 99 14.05 6.15 5.92
CA LYS A 99 13.62 7.20 6.84
C LYS A 99 12.11 7.28 6.89
N TYR A 100 11.55 7.42 8.10
CA TYR A 100 10.13 7.59 8.31
C TYR A 100 9.82 8.96 8.89
N LYS A 101 8.80 9.61 8.32
CA LYS A 101 8.20 10.85 8.84
C LYS A 101 6.70 10.69 8.95
N GLN A 102 6.05 11.46 9.80
CA GLN A 102 4.61 11.43 10.00
C GLN A 102 4.04 12.84 10.11
N VAL A 103 2.93 13.04 9.42
CA VAL A 103 2.07 14.22 9.57
C VAL A 103 0.73 13.75 10.11
N ASP A 104 0.40 14.17 11.33
CA ASP A 104 -0.87 13.84 11.94
C ASP A 104 -2.01 14.67 11.33
N LEU A 105 -3.23 14.13 11.42
CA LEU A 105 -4.41 14.88 11.05
C LEU A 105 -4.63 16.05 12.03
N MET A 106 -5.21 17.12 11.54
CA MET A 106 -5.64 18.25 12.37
C MET A 106 -6.75 17.82 13.33
N SER A 107 -7.04 18.65 14.32
CA SER A 107 -8.07 18.39 15.35
C SER A 107 -9.47 18.16 14.79
N ASP A 108 -9.76 18.67 13.58
CA ASP A 108 -11.01 18.44 12.85
C ASP A 108 -11.01 17.16 12.00
N GLY A 109 -9.94 16.39 12.06
CA GLY A 109 -9.76 15.12 11.33
C GLY A 109 -9.36 15.28 9.86
N LYS A 110 -9.03 16.50 9.41
CA LYS A 110 -8.55 16.74 8.04
C LYS A 110 -7.03 16.68 7.96
N PRO A 111 -6.48 16.37 6.75
CA PRO A 111 -5.07 16.46 6.48
C PRO A 111 -4.56 17.92 6.63
N ASP A 112 -3.40 18.07 7.24
CA ASP A 112 -2.66 19.33 7.31
C ASP A 112 -1.85 19.51 6.02
N LEU A 113 -2.47 20.15 5.02
CA LEU A 113 -1.87 20.27 3.68
C LEU A 113 -0.59 21.09 3.68
N ASP A 114 -0.50 22.13 4.52
CA ASP A 114 0.70 22.97 4.60
C ASP A 114 1.87 22.18 5.16
N LYS A 115 1.66 21.43 6.23
CA LYS A 115 2.66 20.57 6.82
C LYS A 115 3.03 19.42 5.91
N ILE A 116 2.06 18.81 5.23
CA ILE A 116 2.30 17.76 4.23
C ILE A 116 3.20 18.29 3.12
N ALA A 117 2.91 19.46 2.55
CA ALA A 117 3.69 20.05 1.47
C ALA A 117 5.16 20.26 1.85
N LEU A 118 5.44 20.61 3.11
CA LEU A 118 6.79 20.75 3.63
C LEU A 118 7.51 19.40 3.76
N GLU A 119 6.82 18.39 4.30
CA GLU A 119 7.45 17.11 4.64
C GLU A 119 7.62 16.16 3.45
N ILE A 120 6.82 16.29 2.39
CA ILE A 120 6.91 15.41 1.22
C ILE A 120 7.94 15.86 0.17
N SER A 121 8.58 17.02 0.33
CA SER A 121 9.48 17.59 -0.69
C SER A 121 10.65 16.67 -1.06
N ASP A 122 11.14 15.86 -0.12
CA ASP A 122 12.21 14.88 -0.27
C ASP A 122 11.74 13.42 -0.16
N ALA A 123 10.43 13.21 -0.12
CA ALA A 123 9.85 11.89 0.07
C ALA A 123 9.81 11.07 -1.22
N LYS A 124 10.20 9.81 -1.14
CA LYS A 124 9.99 8.82 -2.19
C LYS A 124 8.58 8.29 -2.19
N VAL A 125 7.97 8.15 -1.00
CA VAL A 125 6.61 7.63 -0.81
C VAL A 125 5.83 8.55 0.11
N ALA A 126 4.67 9.03 -0.34
CA ALA A 126 3.62 9.59 0.50
C ALA A 126 2.57 8.50 0.78
N TYR A 127 2.44 8.09 2.03
CA TYR A 127 1.53 7.04 2.46
C TYR A 127 0.23 7.63 3.00
N ILE A 128 -0.89 7.20 2.41
CA ILE A 128 -2.24 7.61 2.83
C ILE A 128 -3.00 6.39 3.31
N GLN A 129 -3.40 6.39 4.57
CA GLN A 129 -4.29 5.37 5.12
C GLN A 129 -5.69 5.94 5.31
N ARG A 130 -6.64 5.49 4.49
CA ARG A 130 -8.03 5.94 4.55
C ARG A 130 -8.82 5.29 5.70
N SER A 131 -8.58 4.02 5.93
CA SER A 131 -9.23 3.29 7.03
C SER A 131 -8.73 3.80 8.37
N ARG A 132 -9.61 3.83 9.37
CA ARG A 132 -9.26 4.26 10.72
C ARG A 132 -8.52 3.21 11.54
N GLY A 133 -8.55 1.95 11.10
CA GLY A 133 -8.06 0.84 11.92
C GLY A 133 -8.79 0.81 13.27
N TYR A 134 -8.02 0.72 14.33
CA TYR A 134 -8.52 0.78 15.72
C TYR A 134 -8.62 2.20 16.29
N SER A 135 -8.21 3.23 15.52
CA SER A 135 -8.30 4.62 15.99
C SER A 135 -9.74 5.12 16.04
N LEU A 136 -10.01 6.10 16.92
CA LEU A 136 -11.33 6.70 17.06
C LEU A 136 -11.64 7.77 16.00
N ARG A 137 -10.68 8.09 15.12
CA ARG A 137 -10.88 9.06 14.04
C ARG A 137 -11.90 8.57 13.00
N PRO A 138 -12.60 9.46 12.27
CA PRO A 138 -13.41 9.06 11.13
C PRO A 138 -12.54 8.47 10.01
N ALA A 139 -13.13 7.60 9.17
CA ALA A 139 -12.48 7.15 7.94
C ALA A 139 -12.39 8.29 6.94
N LEU A 140 -11.29 8.34 6.19
CA LEU A 140 -11.09 9.38 5.18
C LEU A 140 -11.83 9.03 3.88
N SER A 141 -12.52 10.01 3.30
CA SER A 141 -13.22 9.84 2.03
C SER A 141 -12.23 9.75 0.85
N LEU A 142 -12.69 9.20 -0.29
CA LEU A 142 -11.88 9.18 -1.52
C LEU A 142 -11.60 10.59 -2.06
N SER A 143 -12.48 11.56 -1.77
CA SER A 143 -12.28 12.95 -2.22
C SER A 143 -10.99 13.58 -1.68
N LEU A 144 -10.47 13.10 -0.55
CA LEU A 144 -9.20 13.58 0.01
C LEU A 144 -7.97 13.17 -0.81
N ILE A 145 -8.06 12.14 -1.62
CA ILE A 145 -6.94 11.67 -2.48
C ILE A 145 -6.81 12.57 -3.71
N HIS A 146 -7.86 13.27 -4.08
CA HIS A 146 -7.89 14.15 -5.26
C HIS A 146 -7.54 15.62 -4.94
N ILE A 147 -7.18 15.89 -3.71
CA ILE A 147 -6.64 17.17 -3.29
C ILE A 147 -5.12 17.15 -3.48
#